data_8dc58b42fca9b7979bbd536ec73df5a6
#
_entry.id   8dc58b42fca9b7979bbd536ec73df5a6
#
_cell.length_a   1.000
_cell.length_b   1.000
_cell.length_c   1.000
_cell.angle_alpha   90.00
_cell.angle_beta   90.00
_cell.angle_gamma   90.00
#
_symmetry.space_group_name_H-M   'P 1'
#
loop_
_entity.id
_entity.type
_entity.pdbx_description
1 polymer ?
#
loop_
_entity_poly.entity_id
_entity_poly.type
_entity_poly.pdbx_seq_one_letter_code
_entity_poly.pdbx_strand_id
1 'polypeptide(L)'
;MKNKHEHITAFYIETILLIVSFVAVILVLTNVFGLGKLESAKARDLTNAVRLAESSAECFAAAEGPAELTDLLGGEPLVTLASASSQYPVPPRDRLPAMIFACYDKDLVLVPEEGSYYWVSIAWTPEKTNTPGDSALAKGVISVYRTGETEREPIYSLETKVYIGEEGQ
;
A
#
# COMPACT_ATOMS: atom_id res chain seq x y z
N MET A 1 60.49 5.01 42.67
CA MET A 1 59.16 4.38 42.79
C MET A 1 58.01 5.12 42.05
N LYS A 2 58.27 6.30 41.46
CA LYS A 2 57.26 7.16 40.82
C LYS A 2 56.74 6.62 39.46
N ASN A 3 57.57 5.96 38.66
CA ASN A 3 57.23 5.55 37.28
C ASN A 3 56.24 4.36 37.16
N LYS A 4 56.11 3.53 38.20
CA LYS A 4 55.25 2.33 38.14
C LYS A 4 53.75 2.67 38.21
N HIS A 5 53.36 3.73 38.89
CA HIS A 5 51.99 4.20 38.95
C HIS A 5 51.53 4.88 37.66
N GLU A 6 52.40 5.59 36.99
CA GLU A 6 52.10 6.28 35.71
C GLU A 6 51.82 5.30 34.60
N HIS A 7 52.54 4.20 34.49
CA HIS A 7 52.27 3.13 33.48
C HIS A 7 50.96 2.40 33.73
N ILE A 8 50.59 2.18 34.99
CA ILE A 8 49.33 1.53 35.33
C ILE A 8 48.15 2.43 34.97
N THR A 9 48.20 3.71 35.27
CA THR A 9 47.16 4.68 34.96
C THR A 9 46.99 4.88 33.44
N ALA A 10 48.08 4.92 32.67
CA ALA A 10 48.05 5.00 31.23
C ALA A 10 47.33 3.78 30.60
N PHE A 11 47.63 2.57 31.07
CA PHE A 11 46.98 1.35 30.61
C PHE A 11 45.44 1.36 30.87
N TYR A 12 44.99 1.81 32.02
CA TYR A 12 43.56 1.93 32.32
C TYR A 12 42.84 2.92 31.43
N ILE A 13 43.47 4.08 31.17
CA ILE A 13 42.92 5.10 30.28
C ILE A 13 42.79 4.57 28.86
N GLU A 14 43.82 3.88 28.36
CA GLU A 14 43.79 3.25 27.02
C GLU A 14 42.70 2.21 26.90
N THR A 15 42.56 1.34 27.93
CA THR A 15 41.50 0.31 27.94
C THR A 15 40.10 0.92 27.96
N ILE A 16 39.85 1.97 28.76
CA ILE A 16 38.58 2.67 28.82
C ILE A 16 38.29 3.32 27.46
N LEU A 17 39.25 3.96 26.83
CA LEU A 17 39.09 4.61 25.53
C LEU A 17 38.74 3.59 24.44
N LEU A 18 39.37 2.42 24.49
CA LEU A 18 39.07 1.31 23.56
C LEU A 18 37.64 0.78 23.76
N ILE A 19 37.19 0.58 25.01
CA ILE A 19 35.84 0.16 25.31
C ILE A 19 34.83 1.18 24.83
N VAL A 20 35.02 2.47 25.10
CA VAL A 20 34.15 3.56 24.67
C VAL A 20 34.06 3.60 23.13
N SER A 21 35.18 3.48 22.44
CA SER A 21 35.22 3.42 20.98
C SER A 21 34.44 2.23 20.43
N PHE A 22 34.59 1.05 21.04
CA PHE A 22 33.89 -0.16 20.63
C PHE A 22 32.38 -0.05 20.84
N VAL A 23 31.93 0.49 21.97
CA VAL A 23 30.51 0.76 22.23
C VAL A 23 29.94 1.74 21.23
N ALA A 24 30.68 2.82 20.89
CA ALA A 24 30.23 3.79 19.90
C ALA A 24 30.01 3.13 18.52
N VAL A 25 30.92 2.26 18.09
CA VAL A 25 30.80 1.51 16.83
C VAL A 25 29.54 0.60 16.84
N ILE A 26 29.31 -0.13 17.94
CA ILE A 26 28.14 -1.00 18.07
C ILE A 26 26.84 -0.17 17.96
N LEU A 27 26.75 0.99 18.61
CA LEU A 27 25.57 1.85 18.54
C LEU A 27 25.29 2.33 17.11
N VAL A 28 26.32 2.73 16.38
CA VAL A 28 26.18 3.14 14.98
C VAL A 28 25.69 1.98 14.11
N LEU A 29 26.29 0.80 14.25
CA LEU A 29 25.89 -0.38 13.49
C LEU A 29 24.43 -0.77 13.79
N THR A 30 24.02 -0.75 15.05
CA THR A 30 22.64 -1.07 15.44
C THR A 30 21.63 -0.11 14.81
N ASN A 31 21.93 1.18 14.79
CA ASN A 31 21.08 2.18 14.12
C ASN A 31 20.99 1.93 12.61
N VAL A 32 22.11 1.67 11.94
CA VAL A 32 22.11 1.40 10.49
C VAL A 32 21.29 0.16 10.15
N PHE A 33 21.45 -0.92 10.92
CA PHE A 33 20.65 -2.13 10.71
C PHE A 33 19.15 -1.92 11.01
N GLY A 34 18.81 -1.10 12.00
CA GLY A 34 17.43 -0.73 12.33
C GLY A 34 16.76 0.01 11.15
N LEU A 35 17.43 1.02 10.62
CA LEU A 35 16.94 1.77 9.44
C LEU A 35 16.82 0.88 8.20
N GLY A 36 17.80 0.02 7.95
CA GLY A 36 17.78 -0.89 6.82
C GLY A 36 16.59 -1.87 6.83
N LYS A 37 16.17 -2.35 8.00
CA LYS A 37 14.96 -3.19 8.12
C LYS A 37 13.69 -2.42 7.81
N LEU A 38 13.59 -1.16 8.25
CA LEU A 38 12.43 -0.32 8.00
C LEU A 38 12.27 -0.01 6.51
N GLU A 39 13.36 0.36 5.84
CA GLU A 39 13.36 0.62 4.39
C GLU A 39 13.05 -0.64 3.58
N SER A 40 13.57 -1.80 4.00
CA SER A 40 13.26 -3.08 3.35
C SER A 40 11.78 -3.45 3.48
N ALA A 41 11.16 -3.17 4.63
CA ALA A 41 9.73 -3.39 4.83
C ALA A 41 8.89 -2.49 3.91
N LYS A 42 9.21 -1.19 3.84
CA LYS A 42 8.54 -0.24 2.92
C LYS A 42 8.68 -0.65 1.46
N ALA A 43 9.87 -1.07 1.03
CA ALA A 43 10.11 -1.51 -0.32
C ALA A 43 9.28 -2.76 -0.67
N ARG A 44 9.12 -3.70 0.27
CA ARG A 44 8.27 -4.86 0.11
C ARG A 44 6.79 -4.48 0.00
N ASP A 45 6.32 -3.60 0.88
CA ASP A 45 4.94 -3.13 0.87
C ASP A 45 4.62 -2.42 -0.46
N LEU A 46 5.53 -1.59 -0.96
CA LEU A 46 5.37 -0.93 -2.26
C LEU A 46 5.33 -1.95 -3.40
N THR A 47 6.21 -2.96 -3.40
CA THR A 47 6.22 -4.01 -4.43
C THR A 47 4.91 -4.80 -4.43
N ASN A 48 4.39 -5.12 -3.26
CA ASN A 48 3.11 -5.82 -3.11
C ASN A 48 1.95 -4.94 -3.57
N ALA A 49 1.96 -3.65 -3.23
CA ALA A 49 0.94 -2.70 -3.66
C ALA A 49 0.90 -2.53 -5.19
N VAL A 50 2.07 -2.48 -5.85
CA VAL A 50 2.15 -2.44 -7.32
C VAL A 50 1.55 -3.70 -7.93
N ARG A 51 1.88 -4.89 -7.42
CA ARG A 51 1.31 -6.17 -7.91
C ARG A 51 -0.21 -6.22 -7.77
N LEU A 52 -0.74 -5.78 -6.63
CA LEU A 52 -2.19 -5.71 -6.41
C LEU A 52 -2.85 -4.72 -7.38
N ALA A 53 -2.25 -3.56 -7.60
CA ALA A 53 -2.77 -2.56 -8.52
C ALA A 53 -2.74 -3.04 -9.97
N GLU A 54 -1.67 -3.70 -10.41
CA GLU A 54 -1.54 -4.28 -11.75
C GLU A 54 -2.57 -5.40 -11.98
N SER A 55 -2.70 -6.34 -11.04
CA SER A 55 -3.72 -7.39 -11.11
C SER A 55 -5.13 -6.82 -11.14
N SER A 56 -5.40 -5.79 -10.34
CA SER A 56 -6.69 -5.11 -10.35
C SER A 56 -6.96 -4.36 -11.65
N ALA A 57 -5.92 -3.81 -12.29
CA ALA A 57 -6.03 -3.16 -13.59
C ALA A 57 -6.31 -4.16 -14.72
N GLU A 58 -5.76 -5.38 -14.64
CA GLU A 58 -6.09 -6.47 -15.56
C GLU A 58 -7.56 -6.90 -15.43
N CYS A 59 -8.06 -7.04 -14.20
CA CYS A 59 -9.48 -7.30 -13.95
C CYS A 59 -10.36 -6.16 -14.47
N PHE A 60 -9.94 -4.90 -14.26
CA PHE A 60 -10.63 -3.73 -14.75
C PHE A 60 -10.69 -3.71 -16.29
N ALA A 61 -9.62 -4.09 -16.97
CA ALA A 61 -9.56 -4.14 -18.42
C ALA A 61 -10.40 -5.29 -19.01
N ALA A 62 -10.60 -6.36 -18.25
CA ALA A 62 -11.40 -7.52 -18.68
C ALA A 62 -12.91 -7.33 -18.40
N ALA A 63 -13.27 -6.46 -17.46
CA ALA A 63 -14.65 -6.26 -17.04
C ALA A 63 -15.42 -5.34 -18.00
N GLU A 64 -16.64 -5.72 -18.37
CA GLU A 64 -17.56 -4.89 -19.15
C GLU A 64 -18.31 -3.86 -18.28
N GLY A 65 -18.28 -4.03 -16.95
CA GLY A 65 -18.93 -3.12 -16.01
C GLY A 65 -18.56 -3.35 -14.55
N PRO A 66 -19.05 -2.48 -13.64
CA PRO A 66 -18.67 -2.54 -12.21
C PRO A 66 -19.14 -3.82 -11.51
N ALA A 67 -20.24 -4.42 -11.94
CA ALA A 67 -20.73 -5.67 -11.35
C ALA A 67 -19.80 -6.85 -11.67
N GLU A 68 -19.41 -6.99 -12.93
CA GLU A 68 -18.48 -8.03 -13.37
C GLU A 68 -17.08 -7.81 -12.76
N LEU A 69 -16.63 -6.56 -12.64
CA LEU A 69 -15.38 -6.25 -11.95
C LEU A 69 -15.40 -6.70 -10.49
N THR A 70 -16.53 -6.54 -9.80
CA THR A 70 -16.70 -7.03 -8.43
C THR A 70 -16.56 -8.56 -8.37
N ASP A 71 -17.16 -9.27 -9.29
CA ASP A 71 -17.09 -10.74 -9.38
C ASP A 71 -15.65 -11.21 -9.69
N LEU A 72 -14.98 -10.56 -10.63
CA LEU A 72 -13.60 -10.89 -11.02
C LEU A 72 -12.59 -10.66 -9.89
N LEU A 73 -12.79 -9.63 -9.09
CA LEU A 73 -11.92 -9.33 -7.94
C LEU A 73 -12.26 -10.16 -6.71
N GLY A 74 -13.43 -10.80 -6.68
CA GLY A 74 -13.99 -11.40 -5.46
C GLY A 74 -14.21 -10.37 -4.35
N GLY A 75 -14.35 -9.09 -4.74
CA GLY A 75 -14.52 -7.96 -3.84
C GLY A 75 -15.98 -7.69 -3.46
N GLU A 76 -16.17 -6.64 -2.69
CA GLU A 76 -17.51 -6.18 -2.30
C GLU A 76 -17.77 -4.75 -2.79
N PRO A 77 -18.98 -4.42 -3.23
CA PRO A 77 -19.34 -3.06 -3.60
C PRO A 77 -19.39 -2.16 -2.35
N LEU A 78 -18.98 -0.90 -2.47
CA LEU A 78 -18.95 0.09 -1.38
C LEU A 78 -20.25 0.18 -0.58
N VAL A 79 -21.40 -0.03 -1.21
CA VAL A 79 -22.71 0.04 -0.54
C VAL A 79 -22.80 -0.96 0.61
N THR A 80 -22.17 -2.12 0.48
CA THR A 80 -22.13 -3.15 1.53
C THR A 80 -21.16 -2.77 2.64
N LEU A 81 -19.99 -2.23 2.30
CA LEU A 81 -18.96 -1.81 3.27
C LEU A 81 -19.33 -0.53 4.04
N ALA A 82 -20.00 0.43 3.40
CA ALA A 82 -20.46 1.66 4.05
C ALA A 82 -21.48 1.39 5.17
N SER A 83 -22.10 0.23 5.18
CA SER A 83 -23.00 -0.20 6.26
C SER A 83 -22.25 -0.88 7.41
N ALA A 84 -21.01 -1.33 7.19
CA ALA A 84 -20.25 -2.14 8.12
C ALA A 84 -19.22 -1.32 8.94
N SER A 85 -18.58 -0.31 8.35
CA SER A 85 -17.57 0.47 9.08
C SER A 85 -17.50 1.94 8.65
N SER A 86 -17.45 2.85 9.64
CA SER A 86 -17.21 4.29 9.42
C SER A 86 -15.73 4.62 9.15
N GLN A 87 -14.90 3.60 8.88
CA GLN A 87 -13.45 3.73 8.84
C GLN A 87 -12.91 4.19 7.46
N TYR A 88 -13.74 4.10 6.41
CA TYR A 88 -13.33 4.47 5.06
C TYR A 88 -13.76 5.90 4.70
N PRO A 89 -12.91 6.67 3.98
CA PRO A 89 -13.29 7.98 3.48
C PRO A 89 -14.32 7.83 2.35
N VAL A 90 -15.61 7.95 2.68
CA VAL A 90 -16.69 7.93 1.70
C VAL A 90 -16.80 9.32 1.05
N PRO A 91 -16.62 9.45 -0.27
CA PRO A 91 -16.88 10.70 -0.96
C PRO A 91 -18.40 11.06 -0.96
N PRO A 92 -18.77 12.33 -1.17
CA PRO A 92 -20.17 12.76 -1.14
C PRO A 92 -21.02 12.02 -2.18
N ARG A 93 -22.20 11.58 -1.80
CA ARG A 93 -23.09 10.62 -2.49
C ARG A 93 -23.59 11.05 -3.88
N ASP A 94 -23.56 12.32 -4.22
CA ASP A 94 -24.24 12.86 -5.41
C ASP A 94 -23.50 12.66 -6.75
N ARG A 95 -22.25 12.15 -6.70
CA ARG A 95 -21.41 11.92 -7.90
C ARG A 95 -20.49 10.71 -7.75
N LEU A 96 -20.94 9.69 -7.01
CA LEU A 96 -20.09 8.54 -6.73
C LEU A 96 -19.85 7.71 -7.99
N PRO A 97 -18.58 7.58 -8.42
CA PRO A 97 -18.21 6.45 -9.25
C PRO A 97 -18.57 5.15 -8.50
N ALA A 98 -18.86 4.10 -9.22
CA ALA A 98 -18.98 2.80 -8.57
C ALA A 98 -17.64 2.50 -7.90
N MET A 99 -17.64 2.31 -6.59
CA MET A 99 -16.43 1.96 -5.85
C MET A 99 -16.50 0.51 -5.41
N ILE A 100 -15.45 -0.22 -5.70
CA ILE A 100 -15.28 -1.63 -5.40
C ILE A 100 -14.09 -1.76 -4.47
N PHE A 101 -14.20 -2.62 -3.47
CA PHE A 101 -13.14 -2.86 -2.49
C PHE A 101 -12.80 -4.34 -2.44
N ALA A 102 -11.52 -4.63 -2.33
CA ALA A 102 -11.01 -5.96 -2.08
C ALA A 102 -9.94 -5.91 -0.99
N CYS A 103 -9.98 -6.86 -0.07
CA CYS A 103 -9.10 -6.95 1.07
C CYS A 103 -8.14 -8.13 0.93
N TYR A 104 -6.86 -7.90 1.20
CA TYR A 104 -5.80 -8.90 1.05
C TYR A 104 -4.94 -8.99 2.30
N ASP A 105 -4.45 -10.18 2.60
CA ASP A 105 -3.47 -10.40 3.65
C ASP A 105 -2.04 -10.05 3.18
N LYS A 106 -1.03 -10.34 4.01
CA LYS A 106 0.40 -10.12 3.69
C LYS A 106 0.93 -10.97 2.54
N ASP A 107 0.27 -12.09 2.27
CA ASP A 107 0.64 -13.05 1.23
C ASP A 107 -0.16 -12.83 -0.06
N LEU A 108 -0.90 -11.72 -0.12
CA LEU A 108 -1.74 -11.28 -1.24
C LEU A 108 -2.91 -12.24 -1.53
N VAL A 109 -3.41 -12.92 -0.50
CA VAL A 109 -4.61 -13.75 -0.58
C VAL A 109 -5.81 -12.91 -0.19
N LEU A 110 -6.91 -13.06 -0.93
CA LEU A 110 -8.17 -12.39 -0.64
C LEU A 110 -8.74 -12.87 0.70
N VAL A 111 -9.04 -11.93 1.58
CA VAL A 111 -9.54 -12.21 2.94
C VAL A 111 -10.66 -11.22 3.31
N PRO A 112 -11.51 -11.55 4.28
CA PRO A 112 -12.43 -10.59 4.86
C PRO A 112 -11.68 -9.39 5.49
N GLU A 113 -12.39 -8.26 5.66
CA GLU A 113 -11.84 -7.03 6.21
C GLU A 113 -11.06 -7.24 7.53
N GLU A 114 -11.59 -8.08 8.43
CA GLU A 114 -11.01 -8.33 9.78
C GLU A 114 -9.61 -8.95 9.75
N GLY A 115 -9.21 -9.60 8.66
CA GLY A 115 -7.89 -10.21 8.48
C GLY A 115 -6.97 -9.46 7.52
N SER A 116 -7.41 -8.32 7.00
CA SER A 116 -6.73 -7.63 5.94
C SER A 116 -5.45 -6.92 6.39
N TYR A 117 -4.44 -6.94 5.53
CA TYR A 117 -3.21 -6.16 5.65
C TYR A 117 -3.15 -5.06 4.58
N TYR A 118 -3.65 -5.35 3.38
CA TYR A 118 -3.86 -4.39 2.31
C TYR A 118 -5.34 -4.32 1.96
N TRP A 119 -5.78 -3.15 1.54
CA TRP A 119 -7.06 -3.00 0.89
C TRP A 119 -6.91 -2.20 -0.41
N VAL A 120 -7.59 -2.67 -1.42
CA VAL A 120 -7.59 -2.08 -2.76
C VAL A 120 -8.95 -1.43 -2.98
N SER A 121 -8.94 -0.16 -3.39
CA SER A 121 -10.14 0.53 -3.82
C SER A 121 -10.05 0.82 -5.32
N ILE A 122 -11.13 0.55 -6.05
CA ILE A 122 -11.25 0.85 -7.46
C ILE A 122 -12.45 1.76 -7.65
N ALA A 123 -12.19 2.95 -8.18
CA ALA A 123 -13.23 3.89 -8.56
C ALA A 123 -13.49 3.74 -10.07
N TRP A 124 -14.67 3.25 -10.43
CA TRP A 124 -15.12 3.11 -11.82
C TRP A 124 -15.90 4.36 -12.22
N THR A 125 -15.43 5.11 -13.21
CA THR A 125 -16.10 6.32 -13.72
C THR A 125 -16.31 6.19 -15.23
N PRO A 126 -17.58 6.14 -15.71
CA PRO A 126 -17.84 6.19 -17.14
C PRO A 126 -17.52 7.60 -17.68
N GLU A 127 -16.65 7.70 -18.67
CA GLU A 127 -16.41 8.92 -19.43
C GLU A 127 -17.42 9.00 -20.58
N LYS A 128 -18.26 10.04 -20.60
CA LYS A 128 -19.17 10.27 -21.72
C LYS A 128 -18.38 10.85 -22.87
N THR A 129 -18.29 10.14 -23.97
CA THR A 129 -17.86 10.68 -25.25
C THR A 129 -18.96 11.54 -25.82
N ASN A 130 -18.62 12.76 -26.24
CA ASN A 130 -19.60 13.73 -26.81
C ASN A 130 -19.90 13.47 -28.30
N THR A 131 -19.38 12.38 -28.87
CA THR A 131 -19.51 12.06 -30.29
C THR A 131 -20.48 10.88 -30.46
N PRO A 132 -21.57 11.03 -31.22
CA PRO A 132 -22.49 9.92 -31.51
C PRO A 132 -21.73 8.83 -32.30
N GLY A 133 -21.70 7.61 -31.79
CA GLY A 133 -21.02 6.46 -32.40
C GLY A 133 -19.63 6.15 -31.83
N ASP A 134 -19.16 6.89 -30.81
CA ASP A 134 -17.94 6.56 -30.09
C ASP A 134 -18.23 5.54 -28.96
N SER A 135 -17.35 4.54 -28.87
CA SER A 135 -17.38 3.56 -27.78
C SER A 135 -17.27 4.24 -26.43
N ALA A 136 -18.09 3.87 -25.47
CA ALA A 136 -18.00 4.40 -24.12
C ALA A 136 -16.63 4.08 -23.52
N LEU A 137 -15.99 5.08 -22.89
CA LEU A 137 -14.73 4.92 -22.20
C LEU A 137 -14.99 4.84 -20.69
N ALA A 138 -14.42 3.89 -20.01
CA ALA A 138 -14.40 3.88 -18.54
C ALA A 138 -12.99 4.24 -18.03
N LYS A 139 -12.96 5.11 -17.04
CA LYS A 139 -11.77 5.46 -16.29
C LYS A 139 -11.80 4.74 -14.94
N GLY A 140 -10.71 4.01 -14.63
CA GLY A 140 -10.47 3.38 -13.35
C GLY A 140 -9.37 4.10 -12.58
N VAL A 141 -9.62 4.39 -11.31
CA VAL A 141 -8.57 4.81 -10.37
C VAL A 141 -8.46 3.73 -9.32
N ILE A 142 -7.32 3.05 -9.32
CA ILE A 142 -7.00 1.95 -8.42
C ILE A 142 -6.05 2.47 -7.37
N SER A 143 -6.40 2.34 -6.10
CA SER A 143 -5.57 2.80 -4.99
C SER A 143 -5.42 1.69 -3.97
N VAL A 144 -4.17 1.44 -3.57
CA VAL A 144 -3.82 0.41 -2.59
C VAL A 144 -3.36 1.07 -1.30
N TYR A 145 -3.93 0.62 -0.20
CA TYR A 145 -3.69 1.15 1.14
C TYR A 145 -3.24 0.04 2.08
N ARG A 146 -2.62 0.45 3.18
CA ARG A 146 -2.29 -0.43 4.28
C ARG A 146 -3.33 -0.30 5.39
N THR A 147 -3.78 -1.41 5.92
CA THR A 147 -4.73 -1.44 7.05
C THR A 147 -4.02 -0.97 8.32
N GLY A 148 -4.69 -0.11 9.10
CA GLY A 148 -4.19 0.36 10.41
C GLY A 148 -3.29 1.60 10.36
N GLU A 149 -2.99 2.17 9.21
CA GLU A 149 -2.35 3.48 9.13
C GLU A 149 -3.39 4.60 9.24
N THR A 150 -3.12 5.56 10.14
CA THR A 150 -4.03 6.70 10.40
C THR A 150 -3.94 7.74 9.27
N GLU A 151 -2.85 7.78 8.53
CA GLU A 151 -2.66 8.60 7.34
C GLU A 151 -3.24 7.88 6.13
N ARG A 152 -4.24 8.51 5.54
CA ARG A 152 -5.06 7.97 4.44
C ARG A 152 -4.41 8.15 3.07
N GLU A 153 -3.09 8.14 2.99
CA GLU A 153 -2.39 8.18 1.72
C GLU A 153 -2.24 6.75 1.16
N PRO A 154 -2.56 6.54 -0.13
CA PRO A 154 -2.35 5.24 -0.75
C PRO A 154 -0.84 4.95 -0.84
N ILE A 155 -0.44 3.69 -0.56
CA ILE A 155 0.92 3.21 -0.82
C ILE A 155 1.26 3.33 -2.30
N TYR A 156 0.26 3.03 -3.14
CA TYR A 156 0.37 3.12 -4.59
C TYR A 156 -0.99 3.44 -5.21
N SER A 157 -1.00 4.22 -6.29
CA SER A 157 -2.21 4.51 -7.07
C SER A 157 -1.90 4.42 -8.56
N LEU A 158 -2.82 3.80 -9.29
CA LEU A 158 -2.75 3.59 -10.72
C LEU A 158 -4.03 4.08 -11.39
N GLU A 159 -3.90 4.85 -12.46
CA GLU A 159 -5.01 5.27 -13.30
C GLU A 159 -5.00 4.44 -14.59
N THR A 160 -6.16 3.88 -14.95
CA THR A 160 -6.33 3.08 -16.15
C THR A 160 -7.60 3.49 -16.90
N LYS A 161 -7.65 3.21 -18.20
CA LYS A 161 -8.82 3.46 -19.04
C LYS A 161 -9.08 2.25 -19.92
N VAL A 162 -10.35 1.91 -20.10
CA VAL A 162 -10.79 0.82 -20.96
C VAL A 162 -11.95 1.28 -21.83
N TYR A 163 -12.01 0.76 -23.06
CA TYR A 163 -13.17 0.93 -23.93
C TYR A 163 -14.24 -0.09 -23.54
N ILE A 164 -15.44 0.40 -23.27
CA ILE A 164 -16.61 -0.43 -23.05
C ILE A 164 -17.29 -0.55 -24.41
N GLY A 165 -17.39 -1.77 -24.95
CA GLY A 165 -18.16 -2.02 -26.18
C GLY A 165 -19.62 -1.62 -25.97
N GLU A 166 -20.26 -1.06 -27.00
CA GLU A 166 -21.72 -0.92 -26.97
C GLU A 166 -22.31 -2.33 -26.83
N GLU A 167 -23.09 -2.59 -25.77
CA GLU A 167 -23.96 -3.75 -25.73
C GLU A 167 -24.84 -3.71 -26.99
N GLY A 168 -24.63 -4.67 -27.88
CA GLY A 168 -25.43 -4.82 -29.09
C GLY A 168 -26.91 -4.93 -28.72
N GLN A 169 -27.68 -3.97 -29.22
CA GLN A 169 -29.17 -4.04 -29.20
C GLN A 169 -29.66 -5.28 -29.89
#